data_354f78cac701d9d947b12b1b455b0a99
#
_entry.id   354f78cac701d9d947b12b1b455b0a99
#
_cell.length_a   1.000
_cell.length_b   1.000
_cell.length_c   1.000
_cell.angle_alpha   90.00
_cell.angle_beta   90.00
_cell.angle_gamma   90.00
#
_symmetry.space_group_name_H-M   'P 1'
#
loop_
_entity.id
_entity.type
_entity.pdbx_description
1 polymer ?
#
loop_
_entity_poly.entity_id
_entity_poly.type
_entity_poly.pdbx_seq_one_letter_code
_entity_poly.pdbx_strand_id
1 'polypeptide(L)'
;MTEAQRGAFERLWPRFGLDFHPGTPLDPQEIFGNDRPTCLEIGFGNGDALAAMAAAYPERNYLGIEVHRPGVGHLLLGRTVARRLEGI
;
A
#
# COMPACT_ATOMS: atom_id res chain seq x y z
N MET A 1 -11.36 -5.43 -12.69
CA MET A 1 -10.43 -4.28 -12.55
C MET A 1 -10.65 -3.34 -13.71
N THR A 2 -10.81 -2.06 -13.46
CA THR A 2 -10.91 -1.06 -14.53
C THR A 2 -9.56 -0.91 -15.23
N GLU A 3 -9.56 -0.31 -16.42
CA GLU A 3 -8.32 -0.05 -17.15
C GLU A 3 -7.41 0.91 -16.39
N ALA A 4 -7.99 1.93 -15.77
CA ALA A 4 -7.25 2.87 -14.93
C ALA A 4 -6.61 2.17 -13.72
N GLN A 5 -7.33 1.28 -13.06
CA GLN A 5 -6.82 0.48 -11.94
C GLN A 5 -5.69 -0.46 -12.40
N ARG A 6 -5.85 -1.09 -13.57
CA ARG A 6 -4.81 -1.96 -14.13
C ARG A 6 -3.55 -1.18 -14.47
N GLY A 7 -3.69 -0.03 -15.12
CA GLY A 7 -2.57 0.83 -15.45
C GLY A 7 -1.83 1.32 -14.19
N ALA A 8 -2.56 1.69 -13.16
CA ALA A 8 -1.97 2.07 -11.87
C ALA A 8 -1.24 0.90 -11.23
N PHE A 9 -1.82 -0.31 -11.28
CA PHE A 9 -1.19 -1.51 -10.76
C PHE A 9 0.15 -1.78 -11.45
N GLU A 10 0.16 -1.76 -12.78
CA GLU A 10 1.38 -2.04 -13.57
C GLU A 10 2.47 -1.02 -13.33
N ARG A 11 2.12 0.27 -13.24
CA ARG A 11 3.09 1.35 -13.06
C ARG A 11 3.62 1.45 -11.64
N LEU A 12 2.76 1.23 -10.65
CA LEU A 12 3.06 1.57 -9.26
C LEU A 12 3.41 0.37 -8.39
N TRP A 13 3.07 -0.85 -8.81
CA TRP A 13 3.44 -2.04 -8.06
C TRP A 13 4.95 -2.17 -7.84
N PRO A 14 5.81 -1.94 -8.83
CA PRO A 14 7.26 -2.04 -8.60
C PRO A 14 7.78 -1.09 -7.52
N ARG A 15 7.09 0.03 -7.30
CA ARG A 15 7.47 1.02 -6.30
C ARG A 15 6.85 0.78 -4.94
N PHE A 16 5.57 0.39 -4.90
CA PHE A 16 4.80 0.33 -3.66
C PHE A 16 4.36 -1.06 -3.26
N GLY A 17 4.38 -2.01 -4.17
CA GLY A 17 3.97 -3.37 -3.90
C GLY A 17 5.07 -4.19 -3.23
N LEU A 18 4.65 -5.15 -2.44
CA LEU A 18 5.53 -6.17 -1.87
C LEU A 18 5.05 -7.54 -2.33
N ASP A 19 5.95 -8.32 -2.91
CA ASP A 19 5.63 -9.68 -3.29
C ASP A 19 5.53 -10.57 -2.05
N PHE A 20 4.55 -11.47 -2.07
CA PHE A 20 4.35 -12.40 -0.96
C PHE A 20 5.34 -13.56 -1.07
N HIS A 21 6.13 -13.77 -0.02
CA HIS A 21 7.09 -14.87 0.09
C HIS A 21 6.77 -15.67 1.36
N PRO A 22 6.06 -16.82 1.25
CA PRO A 22 5.73 -17.65 2.41
C PRO A 22 6.99 -18.04 3.20
N GLY A 23 6.89 -17.95 4.53
CA GLY A 23 8.01 -18.33 5.41
C GLY A 23 9.08 -17.24 5.60
N THR A 24 8.98 -16.12 4.90
CA THR A 24 9.88 -14.99 5.10
C THR A 24 9.20 -13.94 5.96
N PRO A 25 9.72 -13.65 7.17
CA PRO A 25 9.15 -12.59 8.02
C PRO A 25 9.25 -11.21 7.35
N LEU A 26 8.23 -10.38 7.56
CA LEU A 26 8.26 -8.98 7.14
C LEU A 26 8.93 -8.15 8.24
N ASP A 27 9.97 -7.40 7.88
CA ASP A 27 10.63 -6.46 8.77
C ASP A 27 10.29 -5.03 8.32
N PRO A 28 9.44 -4.30 9.07
CA PRO A 28 9.06 -2.94 8.67
C PRO A 28 10.24 -1.99 8.51
N GLN A 29 11.25 -2.10 9.35
CA GLN A 29 12.42 -1.24 9.26
C GLN A 29 13.20 -1.47 7.96
N GLU A 30 13.32 -2.71 7.53
CA GLU A 30 13.94 -3.07 6.26
C GLU A 30 13.09 -2.61 5.07
N ILE A 31 11.77 -2.79 5.15
CA ILE A 31 10.83 -2.42 4.08
C ILE A 31 10.82 -0.91 3.85
N PHE A 32 10.70 -0.13 4.92
CA PHE A 32 10.53 1.32 4.84
C PHE A 32 11.83 2.11 4.98
N GLY A 33 12.90 1.47 5.43
CA GLY A 33 14.19 2.13 5.66
C GLY A 33 14.19 3.12 6.82
N ASN A 34 13.26 2.96 7.77
CA ASN A 34 13.16 3.81 8.97
C ASN A 34 12.55 3.02 10.12
N ASP A 35 12.55 3.59 11.31
CA ASP A 35 12.03 2.99 12.54
C ASP A 35 10.71 3.59 13.00
N ARG A 36 9.98 4.27 12.11
CA ARG A 36 8.68 4.86 12.43
C ARG A 36 7.68 3.76 12.77
N PRO A 37 6.66 4.06 13.60
CA PRO A 37 5.58 3.11 13.86
C PRO A 37 4.91 2.68 12.55
N THR A 38 4.64 1.38 12.44
CA THR A 38 4.00 0.80 11.25
C THR A 38 2.58 0.38 11.58
N CYS A 39 1.64 0.87 10.80
CA CYS A 39 0.25 0.45 10.85
C CYS A 39 0.02 -0.62 9.80
N LEU A 40 -0.47 -1.78 10.24
CA LEU A 40 -0.82 -2.89 9.36
C LEU A 40 -2.33 -2.99 9.26
N GLU A 41 -2.85 -3.02 8.04
CA GLU A 41 -4.26 -3.31 7.80
C GLU A 41 -4.40 -4.53 6.90
N ILE A 42 -5.15 -5.53 7.38
CA ILE A 42 -5.45 -6.76 6.65
C ILE A 42 -6.86 -6.64 6.08
N GLY A 43 -6.99 -6.87 4.76
CA GLY A 43 -8.29 -6.76 4.08
C GLY A 43 -8.73 -5.31 3.91
N PHE A 44 -7.88 -4.45 3.34
CA PHE A 44 -8.18 -3.02 3.23
C PHE A 44 -9.25 -2.67 2.18
N GLY A 45 -9.74 -3.64 1.41
CA GLY A 45 -10.75 -3.40 0.38
C GLY A 45 -10.24 -2.45 -0.71
N ASN A 46 -10.90 -1.31 -0.90
CA ASN A 46 -10.48 -0.27 -1.84
C ASN A 46 -9.34 0.60 -1.29
N GLY A 47 -9.06 0.51 0.00
CA GLY A 47 -7.97 1.23 0.63
C GLY A 47 -8.27 2.68 0.95
N ASP A 48 -9.52 3.15 0.85
CA ASP A 48 -9.86 4.54 1.12
C ASP A 48 -9.55 4.94 2.56
N ALA A 49 -9.86 4.08 3.54
CA ALA A 49 -9.54 4.34 4.94
C ALA A 49 -8.03 4.34 5.18
N LEU A 50 -7.30 3.39 4.57
CA LEU A 50 -5.85 3.32 4.68
C LEU A 50 -5.19 4.57 4.08
N ALA A 51 -5.65 5.00 2.92
CA ALA A 51 -5.16 6.21 2.26
C ALA A 51 -5.45 7.46 3.11
N ALA A 52 -6.65 7.55 3.67
CA ALA A 52 -7.04 8.68 4.53
C ALA A 52 -6.17 8.76 5.80
N MET A 53 -5.88 7.62 6.43
CA MET A 53 -5.00 7.57 7.59
C MET A 53 -3.58 7.99 7.24
N ALA A 54 -3.05 7.50 6.12
CA ALA A 54 -1.70 7.84 5.69
C ALA A 54 -1.57 9.35 5.39
N ALA A 55 -2.60 9.95 4.81
CA ALA A 55 -2.62 11.39 4.55
C ALA A 55 -2.72 12.20 5.84
N ALA A 56 -3.49 11.73 6.84
CA ALA A 56 -3.69 12.42 8.10
C ALA A 56 -2.49 12.26 9.05
N TYR A 57 -1.82 11.11 9.02
CA TYR A 57 -0.70 10.79 9.92
C TYR A 57 0.52 10.33 9.12
N PRO A 58 1.19 11.25 8.41
CA PRO A 58 2.31 10.90 7.53
C PRO A 58 3.59 10.48 8.27
N GLU A 59 3.62 10.65 9.59
CA GLU A 59 4.74 10.25 10.44
C GLU A 59 4.85 8.74 10.68
N ARG A 60 3.85 7.98 10.23
CA ARG A 60 3.81 6.51 10.37
C ARG A 60 4.03 5.83 9.03
N ASN A 61 4.44 4.58 9.08
CA ASN A 61 4.45 3.71 7.91
C ASN A 61 3.13 2.95 7.81
N TYR A 62 2.69 2.64 6.59
CA TYR A 62 1.44 1.94 6.34
C TYR A 62 1.68 0.75 5.44
N LEU A 63 1.26 -0.43 5.90
CA LEU A 63 1.35 -1.67 5.15
C LEU A 63 -0.05 -2.29 5.06
N GLY A 64 -0.53 -2.48 3.85
CA GLY A 64 -1.83 -3.08 3.60
C GLY A 64 -1.69 -4.47 2.98
N ILE A 65 -2.57 -5.37 3.38
CA ILE A 65 -2.68 -6.71 2.79
C ILE A 65 -4.10 -6.86 2.23
N GLU A 66 -4.19 -7.16 0.95
CA GLU A 66 -5.47 -7.36 0.28
C GLU A 66 -5.30 -8.36 -0.87
N VAL A 67 -6.28 -9.26 -1.01
CA VAL A 67 -6.29 -10.25 -2.09
C VAL A 67 -7.17 -9.83 -3.28
N HIS A 68 -8.01 -8.82 -3.10
CA HIS A 68 -8.89 -8.31 -4.13
C HIS A 68 -8.15 -7.30 -5.02
N ARG A 69 -7.67 -7.75 -6.17
CA ARG A 69 -6.83 -6.93 -7.07
C ARG A 69 -7.45 -5.59 -7.48
N PRO A 70 -8.75 -5.50 -7.82
CA PRO A 70 -9.35 -4.19 -8.11
C PRO A 70 -9.24 -3.20 -6.96
N GLY A 71 -9.36 -3.66 -5.72
CA GLY A 71 -9.16 -2.82 -4.53
C GLY A 71 -7.74 -2.28 -4.43
N VAL A 72 -6.75 -3.13 -4.70
CA VAL A 72 -5.34 -2.72 -4.74
C VAL A 72 -5.12 -1.69 -5.85
N GLY A 73 -5.67 -1.91 -7.03
CA GLY A 73 -5.58 -0.95 -8.13
C GLY A 73 -6.22 0.39 -7.80
N HIS A 74 -7.36 0.39 -7.11
CA HIS A 74 -8.02 1.60 -6.63
C HIS A 74 -7.13 2.37 -5.64
N LEU A 75 -6.56 1.68 -4.67
CA LEU A 75 -5.63 2.30 -3.70
C LEU A 75 -4.42 2.92 -4.39
N LEU A 76 -3.82 2.23 -5.36
CA LEU A 76 -2.67 2.74 -6.11
C LEU A 76 -3.03 3.99 -6.93
N LEU A 77 -4.24 4.07 -7.50
CA LEU A 77 -4.72 5.29 -8.13
C LEU A 77 -4.76 6.45 -7.15
N GLY A 78 -5.28 6.22 -5.94
CA GLY A 78 -5.31 7.22 -4.88
C GLY A 78 -3.92 7.71 -4.50
N ARG A 79 -2.92 6.83 -4.52
CA ARG A 79 -1.52 7.20 -4.26
C ARG A 79 -0.99 8.18 -5.29
N THR A 80 -1.33 7.97 -6.55
CA THR A 80 -0.91 8.89 -7.61
C THR A 80 -1.38 10.31 -7.33
N VAL A 81 -2.54 10.46 -6.72
CA VAL A 81 -3.11 11.75 -6.33
C VAL A 81 -2.55 12.25 -5.00
N ALA A 82 -2.49 11.39 -4.00
CA ALA A 82 -2.11 11.77 -2.64
C ALA A 82 -0.60 11.95 -2.43
N ARG A 83 0.25 11.29 -3.20
CA ARG A 83 1.72 11.37 -3.21
C ARG A 83 2.44 11.04 -1.91
N ARG A 84 1.79 10.37 -0.93
CA ARG A 84 2.38 10.18 0.40
C ARG A 84 2.20 8.81 1.01
N LEU A 85 1.68 7.84 0.28
CA LEU A 85 1.55 6.48 0.80
C LEU A 85 2.82 5.70 0.51
N GLU A 86 3.23 4.86 1.45
CA GLU A 86 4.39 3.97 1.29
C GLU A 86 4.04 2.58 1.81
N GLY A 87 4.55 1.54 1.14
CA GLY A 87 4.44 0.16 1.61
C GLY A 87 3.03 -0.42 1.61
N ILE A 88 2.38 -0.44 0.49
CA ILE A 88 1.05 -1.05 0.36
C ILE A 88 1.17 -2.48 -0.12
#